data_0745fcdba974567cad4a4c42ebbe27ed
#
_entry.id   0745fcdba974567cad4a4c42ebbe27ed
#
_cell.length_a   1.000
_cell.length_b   1.000
_cell.length_c   1.000
_cell.angle_alpha   90.00
_cell.angle_beta   90.00
_cell.angle_gamma   90.00
#
_symmetry.space_group_name_H-M   'P 1'
#
loop_
_entity.id
_entity.type
_entity.pdbx_description
1 polymer ?
#
loop_
_entity_poly.entity_id
_entity_poly.type
_entity_poly.pdbx_seq_one_letter_code
_entity_poly.pdbx_strand_id
1 'polypeptide(L)'
;MNAKESPMFDDEGREQLYYKICLIRRFEERLLELFSEGQLMGTTHAYIGQEANAVAVIEHLDENDIVVSNHRCHGHYIEYTGDLTGLMAEVMGKSDGVCAGRGGSQHLCNGNFYTNGVLGSTVPIAAGMAYAEKIKATDAITVLFMGDGAFGEGIVYEAFNLISLLRLPILIVIENNHYAQTTPIKVNLAGGLLERAKAFNLKAGEIDSSDVEELYDRFNTIIKEVRKSKSPHVEIIHTHRICAHSKGDDCRSLEEIEIAKSCDPMSIIGKRISDLRIKEIEHKVCQIIDEAESKARAMDFPNIAED
;
A
#
# COMPACT_ATOMS: atom_id res chain seq x y z
N MET A 1 11.88 -24.03 -29.93
CA MET A 1 12.45 -24.46 -28.65
C MET A 1 12.45 -23.22 -27.77
N ASN A 2 11.41 -23.06 -26.97
CA ASN A 2 11.36 -21.94 -26.02
C ASN A 2 12.33 -22.25 -24.88
N ALA A 3 13.36 -21.42 -24.73
CA ALA A 3 14.16 -21.40 -23.52
C ALA A 3 13.17 -21.09 -22.38
N LYS A 4 12.96 -22.03 -21.46
CA LYS A 4 12.33 -21.74 -20.17
C LYS A 4 13.30 -20.79 -19.48
N GLU A 5 12.93 -19.52 -19.40
CA GLU A 5 13.58 -18.60 -18.49
C GLU A 5 13.54 -19.25 -17.10
N SER A 6 14.68 -19.28 -16.44
CA SER A 6 14.76 -19.75 -15.06
C SER A 6 13.80 -18.90 -14.23
N PRO A 7 13.01 -19.47 -13.32
CA PRO A 7 12.11 -18.67 -12.50
C PRO A 7 12.93 -17.60 -11.76
N MET A 8 12.44 -16.38 -11.75
CA MET A 8 13.09 -15.22 -11.12
C MET A 8 13.35 -15.47 -9.62
N PHE A 9 12.49 -16.26 -8.99
CA PHE A 9 12.58 -16.64 -7.59
C PHE A 9 12.81 -18.14 -7.44
N ASP A 10 13.71 -18.50 -6.53
CA ASP A 10 13.80 -19.85 -5.97
C ASP A 10 12.71 -20.07 -4.91
N ASP A 11 12.70 -21.26 -4.32
CA ASP A 11 11.68 -21.59 -3.31
C ASP A 11 11.79 -20.71 -2.06
N GLU A 12 13.01 -20.35 -1.65
CA GLU A 12 13.25 -19.48 -0.49
C GLU A 12 12.73 -18.05 -0.76
N GLY A 13 12.97 -17.50 -1.94
CA GLY A 13 12.47 -16.20 -2.35
C GLY A 13 10.94 -16.16 -2.37
N ARG A 14 10.27 -17.23 -2.85
CA ARG A 14 8.82 -17.34 -2.82
C ARG A 14 8.25 -17.41 -1.41
N GLU A 15 8.91 -18.19 -0.54
CA GLU A 15 8.52 -18.27 0.88
C GLU A 15 8.64 -16.92 1.57
N GLN A 16 9.65 -16.12 1.24
CA GLN A 16 9.80 -14.75 1.76
C GLN A 16 8.67 -13.83 1.28
N LEU A 17 8.35 -13.84 -0.01
CA LEU A 17 7.23 -13.07 -0.55
C LEU A 17 5.90 -13.49 0.08
N TYR A 18 5.67 -14.80 0.23
CA TYR A 18 4.48 -15.32 0.90
C TYR A 18 4.40 -14.88 2.36
N TYR A 19 5.53 -14.95 3.09
CA TYR A 19 5.61 -14.50 4.47
C TYR A 19 5.18 -13.03 4.62
N LYS A 20 5.65 -12.14 3.74
CA LYS A 20 5.31 -10.71 3.76
C LYS A 20 3.83 -10.46 3.47
N ILE A 21 3.29 -11.09 2.44
CA ILE A 21 1.86 -11.03 2.12
C ILE A 21 1.03 -11.57 3.28
N CYS A 22 1.42 -12.72 3.84
CA CYS A 22 0.75 -13.34 4.97
C CYS A 22 0.79 -12.45 6.22
N LEU A 23 1.90 -11.78 6.49
CA LEU A 23 2.05 -10.87 7.62
C LEU A 23 1.05 -9.69 7.53
N ILE A 24 0.95 -9.05 6.37
CA ILE A 24 -0.02 -7.98 6.12
C ILE A 24 -1.45 -8.53 6.26
N ARG A 25 -1.76 -9.67 5.62
CA ARG A 25 -3.07 -10.31 5.65
C ARG A 25 -3.54 -10.59 7.08
N ARG A 26 -2.73 -11.29 7.86
CA ARG A 26 -3.08 -11.70 9.23
C ARG A 26 -3.18 -10.51 10.17
N PHE A 27 -2.34 -9.47 9.98
CA PHE A 27 -2.46 -8.22 10.72
C PHE A 27 -3.81 -7.53 10.45
N GLU A 28 -4.22 -7.40 9.19
CA GLU A 28 -5.49 -6.79 8.81
C GLU A 28 -6.70 -7.61 9.30
N GLU A 29 -6.64 -8.93 9.19
CA GLU A 29 -7.68 -9.82 9.72
C GLU A 29 -7.83 -9.63 11.23
N ARG A 30 -6.71 -9.51 11.97
CA ARG A 30 -6.73 -9.24 13.40
C ARG A 30 -7.31 -7.87 13.73
N LEU A 31 -7.00 -6.84 12.95
CA LEU A 31 -7.64 -5.53 13.12
C LEU A 31 -9.15 -5.58 12.91
N LEU A 32 -9.64 -6.35 11.92
CA LEU A 32 -11.07 -6.51 11.70
C LEU A 32 -11.77 -7.23 12.87
N GLU A 33 -11.13 -8.23 13.48
CA GLU A 33 -11.62 -8.89 14.69
C GLU A 33 -11.71 -7.89 15.85
N LEU A 34 -10.63 -7.16 16.15
CA LEU A 34 -10.57 -6.16 17.20
C LEU A 34 -11.60 -5.04 16.99
N PHE A 35 -11.83 -4.67 15.73
CA PHE A 35 -12.86 -3.71 15.38
C PHE A 35 -14.26 -4.25 15.70
N SER A 36 -14.53 -5.52 15.36
CA SER A 36 -15.83 -6.16 15.66
C SER A 36 -16.08 -6.31 17.15
N GLU A 37 -15.02 -6.43 17.94
CA GLU A 37 -15.07 -6.45 19.41
C GLU A 37 -15.21 -5.06 20.04
N GLY A 38 -15.24 -4.00 19.25
CA GLY A 38 -15.34 -2.61 19.73
C GLY A 38 -14.05 -2.08 20.39
N GLN A 39 -12.92 -2.70 20.13
CA GLN A 39 -11.63 -2.34 20.74
C GLN A 39 -10.84 -1.29 19.94
N LEU A 40 -11.26 -1.01 18.71
CA LEU A 40 -10.66 0.01 17.87
C LEU A 40 -11.57 1.22 17.72
N MET A 41 -10.96 2.41 17.72
CA MET A 41 -11.67 3.67 17.51
C MET A 41 -11.60 4.11 16.05
N GLY A 42 -12.61 4.83 15.58
CA GLY A 42 -12.60 5.40 14.23
C GLY A 42 -13.01 4.40 13.14
N THR A 43 -12.43 4.55 11.96
CA THR A 43 -12.73 3.75 10.77
C THR A 43 -11.45 3.08 10.28
N THR A 44 -11.50 1.76 10.07
CA THR A 44 -10.40 0.96 9.55
C THR A 44 -10.67 0.57 8.11
N HIS A 45 -9.65 0.67 7.26
CA HIS A 45 -9.71 0.34 5.83
C HIS A 45 -8.71 -0.77 5.55
N ALA A 46 -9.16 -2.03 5.59
CA ALA A 46 -8.28 -3.18 5.43
C ALA A 46 -7.65 -3.23 4.03
N TYR A 47 -6.36 -3.58 3.98
CA TYR A 47 -5.57 -3.71 2.74
C TYR A 47 -5.72 -5.08 2.07
N ILE A 48 -6.66 -5.92 2.56
CA ILE A 48 -6.87 -7.30 2.14
C ILE A 48 -7.23 -7.40 0.65
N GLY A 49 -6.41 -8.16 -0.08
CA GLY A 49 -6.49 -8.35 -1.53
C GLY A 49 -5.49 -7.50 -2.33
N GLN A 50 -4.80 -6.55 -1.70
CA GLN A 50 -3.84 -5.64 -2.34
C GLN A 50 -2.40 -5.81 -1.81
N GLU A 51 -2.14 -6.80 -0.97
CA GLU A 51 -0.87 -6.99 -0.25
C GLU A 51 0.32 -7.11 -1.19
N ALA A 52 0.12 -7.76 -2.35
CA ALA A 52 1.17 -7.91 -3.37
C ALA A 52 1.71 -6.56 -3.87
N ASN A 53 0.85 -5.52 -3.92
CA ASN A 53 1.26 -4.20 -4.38
C ASN A 53 2.29 -3.57 -3.43
N ALA A 54 2.01 -3.62 -2.11
CA ALA A 54 2.92 -3.09 -1.10
C ALA A 54 4.28 -3.81 -1.14
N VAL A 55 4.24 -5.15 -1.12
CA VAL A 55 5.46 -5.97 -1.13
C VAL A 55 6.27 -5.72 -2.38
N ALA A 56 5.65 -5.77 -3.57
CA ALA A 56 6.34 -5.64 -4.84
C ALA A 56 6.97 -4.25 -5.05
N VAL A 57 6.40 -3.20 -4.48
CA VAL A 57 6.94 -1.84 -4.64
C VAL A 57 8.01 -1.54 -3.59
N ILE A 58 7.69 -1.80 -2.33
CA ILE A 58 8.50 -1.31 -1.20
C ILE A 58 9.82 -2.09 -1.05
N GLU A 59 9.86 -3.37 -1.43
CA GLU A 59 11.09 -4.17 -1.44
C GLU A 59 12.24 -3.59 -2.27
N HIS A 60 11.95 -2.66 -3.18
CA HIS A 60 12.97 -2.03 -4.03
C HIS A 60 13.40 -0.64 -3.55
N LEU A 61 12.89 -0.21 -2.40
CA LEU A 61 13.19 1.11 -1.86
C LEU A 61 14.41 1.05 -0.94
N ASP A 62 15.16 2.15 -0.94
CA ASP A 62 16.27 2.37 -0.03
C ASP A 62 15.76 3.11 1.24
N GLU A 63 16.50 3.04 2.32
CA GLU A 63 16.16 3.66 3.62
C GLU A 63 15.93 5.18 3.58
N ASN A 64 16.48 5.85 2.55
CA ASN A 64 16.33 7.29 2.35
C ASN A 64 15.16 7.65 1.44
N ASP A 65 14.52 6.68 0.80
CA ASP A 65 13.36 6.93 -0.04
C ASP A 65 12.15 7.33 0.82
N ILE A 66 11.32 8.18 0.24
CA ILE A 66 10.14 8.70 0.94
C ILE A 66 8.90 7.97 0.43
N VAL A 67 8.09 7.45 1.35
CA VAL A 67 6.80 6.84 1.04
C VAL A 67 5.67 7.73 1.54
N VAL A 68 4.79 8.10 0.63
CA VAL A 68 3.52 8.80 0.93
C VAL A 68 2.38 7.86 0.56
N SER A 69 1.53 7.56 1.53
CA SER A 69 0.43 6.62 1.37
C SER A 69 -0.93 7.27 1.66
N ASN A 70 -1.97 6.48 1.57
CA ASN A 70 -3.37 6.88 1.67
C ASN A 70 -4.02 6.33 2.96
N HIS A 71 -5.36 6.33 3.03
CA HIS A 71 -6.14 5.81 4.14
C HIS A 71 -6.08 4.28 4.31
N ARG A 72 -5.64 3.54 3.28
CA ARG A 72 -5.48 2.08 3.27
C ARG A 72 -3.99 1.71 3.34
N CYS A 73 -3.33 2.18 4.39
CA CYS A 73 -1.89 2.28 4.44
C CYS A 73 -1.19 1.17 5.23
N HIS A 74 -1.91 0.29 5.92
CA HIS A 74 -1.30 -0.64 6.86
C HIS A 74 -0.31 -1.58 6.18
N GLY A 75 -0.67 -2.13 5.00
CA GLY A 75 0.24 -2.97 4.24
C GLY A 75 1.51 -2.22 3.83
N HIS A 76 1.38 -0.98 3.37
CA HIS A 76 2.53 -0.14 3.04
C HIS A 76 3.39 0.16 4.28
N TYR A 77 2.76 0.46 5.42
CA TYR A 77 3.47 0.75 6.67
C TYR A 77 4.24 -0.46 7.17
N ILE A 78 3.59 -1.63 7.22
CA ILE A 78 4.20 -2.88 7.69
C ILE A 78 5.41 -3.23 6.83
N GLU A 79 5.27 -3.14 5.51
CA GLU A 79 6.34 -3.50 4.60
C GLU A 79 7.52 -2.51 4.67
N TYR A 80 7.25 -1.21 4.86
CA TYR A 80 8.29 -0.19 4.91
C TYR A 80 9.02 -0.14 6.26
N THR A 81 8.31 -0.32 7.38
CA THR A 81 8.88 -0.11 8.72
C THR A 81 9.14 -1.39 9.50
N GLY A 82 8.38 -2.46 9.24
CA GLY A 82 8.37 -3.66 10.07
C GLY A 82 7.76 -3.48 11.46
N ASP A 83 7.27 -2.29 11.81
CA ASP A 83 6.79 -1.97 13.16
C ASP A 83 5.31 -2.33 13.37
N LEU A 84 5.05 -3.60 13.61
CA LEU A 84 3.71 -4.11 13.91
C LEU A 84 3.18 -3.62 15.26
N THR A 85 4.05 -3.54 16.26
CA THR A 85 3.66 -3.16 17.62
C THR A 85 3.25 -1.69 17.69
N GLY A 86 4.03 -0.79 17.09
CA GLY A 86 3.71 0.63 17.04
C GLY A 86 2.44 0.90 16.25
N LEU A 87 2.23 0.20 15.11
CA LEU A 87 1.00 0.32 14.33
C LEU A 87 -0.22 -0.19 15.12
N MET A 88 -0.11 -1.37 15.74
CA MET A 88 -1.19 -1.93 16.57
C MET A 88 -1.56 -0.99 17.71
N ALA A 89 -0.55 -0.46 18.41
CA ALA A 89 -0.72 0.50 19.48
C ALA A 89 -1.40 1.79 18.99
N GLU A 90 -1.01 2.30 17.82
CA GLU A 90 -1.62 3.49 17.22
C GLU A 90 -3.10 3.32 16.91
N VAL A 91 -3.45 2.20 16.26
CA VAL A 91 -4.85 1.92 15.90
C VAL A 91 -5.71 1.66 17.14
N MET A 92 -5.11 1.14 18.23
CA MET A 92 -5.74 0.99 19.54
C MET A 92 -5.79 2.31 20.36
N GLY A 93 -5.22 3.40 19.86
CA GLY A 93 -5.21 4.70 20.52
C GLY A 93 -4.28 4.76 21.73
N LYS A 94 -3.18 4.01 21.73
CA LYS A 94 -2.21 3.94 22.84
C LYS A 94 -1.14 5.03 22.73
N SER A 95 -0.65 5.51 23.88
CA SER A 95 0.36 6.58 23.96
C SER A 95 1.68 6.27 23.25
N ASP A 96 2.07 5.00 23.22
CA ASP A 96 3.30 4.54 22.58
C ASP A 96 3.09 4.12 21.12
N GLY A 97 1.91 4.42 20.55
CA GLY A 97 1.63 4.28 19.12
C GLY A 97 2.48 5.24 18.27
N VAL A 98 2.58 4.94 16.98
CA VAL A 98 3.41 5.66 15.99
C VAL A 98 3.23 7.18 16.03
N CYS A 99 2.00 7.64 16.27
CA CYS A 99 1.61 9.05 16.40
C CYS A 99 0.98 9.34 17.77
N ALA A 100 1.46 8.67 18.81
CA ALA A 100 0.98 8.80 20.18
C ALA A 100 -0.53 8.50 20.35
N GLY A 101 -1.07 7.57 19.55
CA GLY A 101 -2.45 7.18 19.56
C GLY A 101 -3.44 8.21 19.00
N ARG A 102 -2.93 9.25 18.30
CA ARG A 102 -3.74 10.37 17.77
C ARG A 102 -4.01 10.28 16.28
N GLY A 103 -3.14 9.62 15.52
CA GLY A 103 -3.27 9.46 14.08
C GLY A 103 -4.26 8.37 13.67
N GLY A 104 -4.42 7.37 14.51
CA GLY A 104 -5.27 6.20 14.25
C GLY A 104 -4.85 5.46 13.00
N SER A 105 -5.83 4.88 12.29
CA SER A 105 -5.59 4.04 11.11
C SER A 105 -5.11 4.80 9.86
N GLN A 106 -5.23 6.14 9.80
CA GLN A 106 -5.10 6.88 8.53
C GLN A 106 -4.01 7.93 8.50
N HIS A 107 -3.47 8.32 9.67
CA HIS A 107 -2.54 9.44 9.77
C HIS A 107 -1.27 8.99 10.49
N LEU A 108 -0.45 8.21 9.78
CA LEU A 108 0.79 7.67 10.30
C LEU A 108 1.99 8.52 9.81
N CYS A 109 2.95 8.73 10.70
CA CYS A 109 4.20 9.39 10.39
C CYS A 109 5.33 8.67 11.15
N ASN A 110 6.23 8.02 10.40
CA ASN A 110 7.38 7.32 10.98
C ASN A 110 8.58 7.44 10.04
N GLY A 111 9.59 8.21 10.42
CA GLY A 111 10.74 8.46 9.56
C GLY A 111 10.32 9.10 8.23
N ASN A 112 10.62 8.41 7.13
CA ASN A 112 10.26 8.83 5.77
C ASN A 112 8.92 8.24 5.28
N PHE A 113 8.10 7.70 6.17
CA PHE A 113 6.77 7.18 5.85
C PHE A 113 5.67 8.12 6.34
N TYR A 114 4.77 8.51 5.44
CA TYR A 114 3.69 9.45 5.73
C TYR A 114 2.36 8.97 5.14
N THR A 115 1.25 9.16 5.87
CA THR A 115 -0.09 8.88 5.34
C THR A 115 -1.08 9.99 5.65
N ASN A 116 -2.14 10.07 4.83
CA ASN A 116 -3.22 11.02 5.07
C ASN A 116 -4.55 10.50 4.50
N GLY A 117 -5.64 10.81 5.19
CA GLY A 117 -7.01 10.53 4.73
C GLY A 117 -7.55 11.53 3.70
N VAL A 118 -6.89 12.67 3.46
CA VAL A 118 -7.26 13.65 2.42
C VAL A 118 -6.51 13.29 1.13
N LEU A 119 -7.09 12.39 0.35
CA LEU A 119 -6.40 11.56 -0.63
C LEU A 119 -5.74 12.32 -1.79
N GLY A 120 -6.46 13.18 -2.50
CA GLY A 120 -5.89 13.94 -3.63
C GLY A 120 -4.82 14.94 -3.18
N SER A 121 -4.93 15.48 -1.96
CA SER A 121 -3.95 16.41 -1.39
C SER A 121 -2.60 15.78 -1.07
N THR A 122 -2.48 14.45 -1.02
CA THR A 122 -1.19 13.78 -0.86
C THR A 122 -0.28 13.95 -2.06
N VAL A 123 -0.85 14.16 -3.26
CA VAL A 123 -0.07 14.29 -4.51
C VAL A 123 0.83 15.54 -4.48
N PRO A 124 0.35 16.77 -4.22
CA PRO A 124 1.22 17.94 -4.13
C PRO A 124 2.18 17.86 -2.94
N ILE A 125 1.82 17.20 -1.83
CA ILE A 125 2.73 16.96 -0.70
C ILE A 125 3.90 16.07 -1.15
N ALA A 126 3.62 14.94 -1.78
CA ALA A 126 4.65 14.03 -2.32
C ALA A 126 5.51 14.75 -3.39
N ALA A 127 4.90 15.59 -4.24
CA ALA A 127 5.62 16.39 -5.20
C ALA A 127 6.60 17.36 -4.51
N GLY A 128 6.18 18.00 -3.41
CA GLY A 128 7.05 18.86 -2.60
C GLY A 128 8.22 18.12 -1.99
N MET A 129 7.98 16.90 -1.47
CA MET A 129 9.03 16.03 -0.93
C MET A 129 10.04 15.63 -2.02
N ALA A 130 9.56 15.17 -3.19
CA ALA A 130 10.39 14.84 -4.34
C ALA A 130 11.19 16.07 -4.85
N TYR A 131 10.59 17.25 -4.79
CA TYR A 131 11.27 18.48 -5.15
C TYR A 131 12.39 18.81 -4.17
N ALA A 132 12.17 18.60 -2.87
CA ALA A 132 13.20 18.80 -1.85
C ALA A 132 14.41 17.86 -2.10
N GLU A 133 14.19 16.59 -2.39
CA GLU A 133 15.27 15.63 -2.69
C GLU A 133 16.01 16.01 -3.99
N LYS A 134 15.29 16.52 -4.99
CA LYS A 134 15.91 17.06 -6.20
C LYS A 134 16.80 18.25 -5.92
N ILE A 135 16.38 19.20 -5.08
CA ILE A 135 17.19 20.39 -4.70
C ILE A 135 18.43 19.97 -3.89
N LYS A 136 18.27 19.02 -2.98
CA LYS A 136 19.38 18.44 -2.20
C LYS A 136 20.35 17.62 -3.07
N ALA A 137 19.96 17.28 -4.30
CA ALA A 137 20.69 16.42 -5.22
C ALA A 137 21.02 15.02 -4.63
N THR A 138 20.09 14.45 -3.86
CA THR A 138 20.19 13.09 -3.33
C THR A 138 19.86 12.05 -4.38
N ASP A 139 20.09 10.77 -4.05
CA ASP A 139 19.61 9.64 -4.85
C ASP A 139 18.23 9.12 -4.44
N ALA A 140 17.66 9.66 -3.38
CA ALA A 140 16.33 9.31 -2.90
C ALA A 140 15.25 9.65 -3.95
N ILE A 141 14.23 8.80 -3.97
CA ILE A 141 12.99 9.02 -4.73
C ILE A 141 11.82 9.13 -3.76
N THR A 142 10.74 9.72 -4.22
CA THR A 142 9.46 9.69 -3.49
C THR A 142 8.52 8.70 -4.17
N VAL A 143 7.91 7.80 -3.40
CA VAL A 143 6.86 6.91 -3.87
C VAL A 143 5.54 7.32 -3.25
N LEU A 144 4.54 7.57 -4.10
CA LEU A 144 3.19 7.92 -3.69
C LEU A 144 2.24 6.80 -4.06
N PHE A 145 1.54 6.24 -3.08
CA PHE A 145 0.42 5.33 -3.29
C PHE A 145 -0.90 6.10 -3.22
N MET A 146 -1.73 5.94 -4.24
CA MET A 146 -3.07 6.53 -4.26
C MET A 146 -4.10 5.59 -4.89
N GLY A 147 -5.36 5.68 -4.45
CA GLY A 147 -6.46 4.95 -5.08
C GLY A 147 -7.00 5.67 -6.32
N ASP A 148 -7.67 4.91 -7.19
CA ASP A 148 -8.35 5.40 -8.39
C ASP A 148 -9.40 6.47 -8.11
N GLY A 149 -10.08 6.41 -6.96
CA GLY A 149 -11.10 7.40 -6.57
C GLY A 149 -10.55 8.82 -6.43
N ALA A 150 -9.34 8.97 -5.87
CA ALA A 150 -8.69 10.26 -5.72
C ALA A 150 -8.22 10.86 -7.05
N PHE A 151 -8.09 10.05 -8.09
CA PHE A 151 -7.65 10.50 -9.41
C PHE A 151 -8.65 11.41 -10.12
N GLY A 152 -9.88 11.54 -9.58
CA GLY A 152 -10.88 12.51 -10.04
C GLY A 152 -10.73 13.92 -9.45
N GLU A 153 -9.88 14.11 -8.43
CA GLU A 153 -9.72 15.39 -7.76
C GLU A 153 -8.86 16.37 -8.59
N GLY A 154 -9.30 17.63 -8.71
CA GLY A 154 -8.63 18.66 -9.53
C GLY A 154 -7.18 18.92 -9.13
N ILE A 155 -6.89 18.89 -7.81
CA ILE A 155 -5.55 19.13 -7.27
C ILE A 155 -4.49 18.12 -7.75
N VAL A 156 -4.92 16.91 -8.12
CA VAL A 156 -4.04 15.90 -8.70
C VAL A 156 -3.44 16.39 -10.02
N TYR A 157 -4.25 17.02 -10.86
CA TYR A 157 -3.82 17.50 -12.18
C TYR A 157 -2.95 18.75 -12.09
N GLU A 158 -3.21 19.62 -11.13
CA GLU A 158 -2.31 20.74 -10.83
C GLU A 158 -0.94 20.21 -10.40
N ALA A 159 -0.90 19.21 -9.52
CA ALA A 159 0.34 18.56 -9.10
C ALA A 159 1.04 17.83 -10.25
N PHE A 160 0.30 17.12 -11.12
CA PHE A 160 0.86 16.43 -12.28
C PHE A 160 1.56 17.39 -13.24
N ASN A 161 0.98 18.58 -13.46
CA ASN A 161 1.62 19.63 -14.25
C ASN A 161 2.98 20.01 -13.66
N LEU A 162 3.05 20.25 -12.34
CA LEU A 162 4.30 20.60 -11.65
C LEU A 162 5.31 19.44 -11.65
N ILE A 163 4.87 18.22 -11.37
CA ILE A 163 5.69 17.00 -11.36
C ILE A 163 6.37 16.81 -12.72
N SER A 164 5.61 16.95 -13.78
CA SER A 164 6.11 16.82 -15.16
C SER A 164 7.06 17.96 -15.53
N LEU A 165 6.64 19.22 -15.32
CA LEU A 165 7.42 20.41 -15.65
C LEU A 165 8.77 20.42 -14.92
N LEU A 166 8.77 20.09 -13.64
CA LEU A 166 9.95 20.08 -12.80
C LEU A 166 10.74 18.76 -12.89
N ARG A 167 10.23 17.76 -13.61
CA ARG A 167 10.86 16.43 -13.73
C ARG A 167 11.27 15.89 -12.37
N LEU A 168 10.29 15.69 -11.50
CA LEU A 168 10.55 15.26 -10.11
C LEU A 168 10.88 13.78 -10.05
N PRO A 169 11.81 13.35 -9.16
CA PRO A 169 12.12 11.93 -8.93
C PRO A 169 11.02 11.27 -8.10
N ILE A 170 9.85 11.05 -8.71
CA ILE A 170 8.66 10.49 -8.06
C ILE A 170 8.08 9.33 -8.86
N LEU A 171 7.75 8.25 -8.15
CA LEU A 171 6.91 7.18 -8.63
C LEU A 171 5.51 7.33 -8.03
N ILE A 172 4.49 7.40 -8.87
CA ILE A 172 3.10 7.43 -8.46
C ILE A 172 2.50 6.07 -8.80
N VAL A 173 2.11 5.32 -7.77
CA VAL A 173 1.45 4.02 -7.88
C VAL A 173 -0.06 4.23 -7.65
N ILE A 174 -0.85 3.96 -8.69
CA ILE A 174 -2.30 4.05 -8.62
C ILE A 174 -2.86 2.65 -8.42
N GLU A 175 -3.41 2.39 -7.24
CA GLU A 175 -4.08 1.14 -6.92
C GLU A 175 -5.53 1.20 -7.39
N ASN A 176 -5.77 0.76 -8.62
CA ASN A 176 -7.10 0.77 -9.23
C ASN A 176 -7.90 -0.46 -8.81
N ASN A 177 -8.66 -0.32 -7.74
CA ASN A 177 -9.61 -1.35 -7.30
C ASN A 177 -11.04 -1.11 -7.82
N HIS A 178 -11.20 -0.19 -8.77
CA HIS A 178 -12.42 0.16 -9.49
C HIS A 178 -13.52 0.82 -8.66
N TYR A 179 -13.24 1.22 -7.41
CA TYR A 179 -14.23 1.81 -6.52
C TYR A 179 -13.67 2.95 -5.67
N ALA A 180 -14.28 4.12 -5.76
CA ALA A 180 -14.13 5.19 -4.79
C ALA A 180 -15.15 4.96 -3.67
N GLN A 181 -14.74 4.33 -2.57
CA GLN A 181 -15.60 3.84 -1.49
C GLN A 181 -16.65 2.86 -2.01
N THR A 182 -17.88 3.31 -2.28
CA THR A 182 -18.99 2.55 -2.84
C THR A 182 -19.33 2.96 -4.28
N THR A 183 -18.65 3.98 -4.81
CA THR A 183 -18.91 4.52 -6.15
C THR A 183 -18.01 3.85 -7.18
N PRO A 184 -18.56 3.12 -8.18
CA PRO A 184 -17.75 2.54 -9.24
C PRO A 184 -17.00 3.63 -10.02
N ILE A 185 -15.73 3.38 -10.38
CA ILE A 185 -14.89 4.35 -11.07
C ILE A 185 -15.54 4.85 -12.38
N LYS A 186 -16.25 4.01 -13.10
CA LYS A 186 -16.93 4.33 -14.37
C LYS A 186 -17.98 5.44 -14.28
N VAL A 187 -18.50 5.73 -13.07
CA VAL A 187 -19.43 6.84 -12.84
C VAL A 187 -18.78 8.02 -12.12
N ASN A 188 -17.53 7.87 -11.69
CA ASN A 188 -16.76 8.90 -10.99
C ASN A 188 -15.72 9.58 -11.90
N LEU A 189 -15.16 8.87 -12.87
CA LEU A 189 -14.05 9.34 -13.69
C LEU A 189 -14.35 9.21 -15.17
N ALA A 190 -14.27 10.31 -15.90
CA ALA A 190 -14.36 10.31 -17.37
C ALA A 190 -12.99 10.01 -18.00
N GLY A 191 -12.95 9.14 -19.00
CA GLY A 191 -11.72 8.70 -19.67
C GLY A 191 -10.88 7.72 -18.82
N GLY A 192 -9.76 7.28 -19.36
CA GLY A 192 -8.87 6.29 -18.72
C GLY A 192 -7.83 6.92 -17.79
N LEU A 193 -7.37 6.15 -16.81
CA LEU A 193 -6.33 6.57 -15.88
C LEU A 193 -5.01 6.82 -16.63
N LEU A 194 -4.65 5.90 -17.53
CA LEU A 194 -3.42 5.95 -18.30
C LEU A 194 -3.36 7.18 -19.22
N GLU A 195 -4.46 7.45 -19.94
CA GLU A 195 -4.59 8.60 -20.85
C GLU A 195 -4.47 9.93 -20.09
N ARG A 196 -5.04 10.00 -18.89
CA ARG A 196 -4.94 11.19 -18.04
C ARG A 196 -3.51 11.44 -17.57
N ALA A 197 -2.77 10.40 -17.16
CA ALA A 197 -1.36 10.55 -16.81
C ALA A 197 -0.52 11.01 -18.03
N LYS A 198 -0.74 10.40 -19.19
CA LYS A 198 -0.05 10.74 -20.45
C LYS A 198 -0.37 12.15 -20.94
N ALA A 199 -1.57 12.69 -20.65
CA ALA A 199 -1.93 14.06 -21.03
C ALA A 199 -1.01 15.12 -20.40
N PHE A 200 -0.36 14.82 -19.28
CA PHE A 200 0.64 15.68 -18.65
C PHE A 200 2.09 15.32 -19.05
N ASN A 201 2.27 14.57 -20.12
CA ASN A 201 3.59 14.09 -20.58
C ASN A 201 4.36 13.30 -19.51
N LEU A 202 3.65 12.64 -18.62
CA LEU A 202 4.23 11.71 -17.65
C LEU A 202 4.46 10.36 -18.33
N LYS A 203 5.62 9.74 -18.06
CA LYS A 203 5.79 8.34 -18.40
C LYS A 203 4.80 7.54 -17.57
N ALA A 204 4.00 6.70 -18.23
CA ALA A 204 2.96 5.95 -17.57
C ALA A 204 2.81 4.54 -18.16
N GLY A 205 2.50 3.58 -17.28
CA GLY A 205 2.19 2.21 -17.61
C GLY A 205 1.03 1.68 -16.78
N GLU A 206 0.55 0.49 -17.15
CA GLU A 206 -0.45 -0.23 -16.37
C GLU A 206 -0.17 -1.73 -16.39
N ILE A 207 -0.60 -2.41 -15.34
CA ILE A 207 -0.51 -3.86 -15.19
C ILE A 207 -1.78 -4.36 -14.51
N ASP A 208 -2.33 -5.46 -15.03
CA ASP A 208 -3.48 -6.17 -14.46
C ASP A 208 -2.97 -7.50 -13.88
N SER A 209 -2.54 -7.46 -12.63
CA SER A 209 -1.98 -8.62 -11.95
C SER A 209 -2.11 -8.50 -10.44
N SER A 210 -2.36 -9.64 -9.79
CA SER A 210 -2.23 -9.84 -8.35
C SER A 210 -1.09 -10.81 -8.02
N ASP A 211 -0.28 -11.18 -9.01
CA ASP A 211 0.89 -12.02 -8.83
C ASP A 211 2.09 -11.19 -8.35
N VAL A 212 2.50 -11.43 -7.12
CA VAL A 212 3.60 -10.67 -6.51
C VAL A 212 4.93 -10.82 -7.25
N GLU A 213 5.22 -11.98 -7.86
CA GLU A 213 6.46 -12.19 -8.62
C GLU A 213 6.47 -11.30 -9.86
N GLU A 214 5.35 -11.21 -10.57
CA GLU A 214 5.19 -10.37 -11.76
C GLU A 214 5.29 -8.88 -11.41
N LEU A 215 4.59 -8.46 -10.36
CA LEU A 215 4.65 -7.08 -9.86
C LEU A 215 6.06 -6.71 -9.39
N TYR A 216 6.74 -7.61 -8.67
CA TYR A 216 8.10 -7.39 -8.18
C TYR A 216 9.10 -7.10 -9.31
N ASP A 217 9.09 -7.91 -10.37
CA ASP A 217 9.96 -7.69 -11.53
C ASP A 217 9.65 -6.36 -12.23
N ARG A 218 8.37 -6.06 -12.37
CA ARG A 218 7.89 -4.79 -12.93
C ARG A 218 8.43 -3.59 -12.17
N PHE A 219 8.27 -3.58 -10.85
CA PHE A 219 8.68 -2.45 -10.01
C PHE A 219 10.18 -2.36 -9.81
N ASN A 220 10.91 -3.47 -9.81
CA ASN A 220 12.36 -3.47 -9.87
C ASN A 220 12.89 -2.65 -11.06
N THR A 221 12.28 -2.82 -12.22
CA THR A 221 12.65 -2.08 -13.42
C THR A 221 12.27 -0.60 -13.32
N ILE A 222 11.03 -0.29 -12.90
CA ILE A 222 10.51 1.07 -12.82
C ILE A 222 11.29 1.91 -11.80
N ILE A 223 11.50 1.39 -10.60
CA ILE A 223 12.17 2.10 -9.51
C ILE A 223 13.63 2.42 -9.88
N LYS A 224 14.35 1.46 -10.46
CA LYS A 224 15.70 1.69 -10.99
C LYS A 224 15.72 2.79 -12.06
N GLU A 225 14.71 2.81 -12.91
CA GLU A 225 14.61 3.81 -13.96
C GLU A 225 14.30 5.21 -13.39
N VAL A 226 13.32 5.34 -12.48
CA VAL A 226 13.00 6.61 -11.82
C VAL A 226 14.21 7.16 -11.08
N ARG A 227 14.91 6.34 -10.30
CA ARG A 227 16.10 6.71 -9.57
C ARG A 227 17.23 7.17 -10.52
N LYS A 228 17.50 6.43 -11.58
CA LYS A 228 18.54 6.75 -12.55
C LYS A 228 18.22 7.99 -13.39
N SER A 229 17.00 8.12 -13.88
CA SER A 229 16.58 9.19 -14.79
C SER A 229 16.23 10.48 -14.08
N LYS A 230 15.97 10.42 -12.76
CA LYS A 230 15.41 11.51 -11.93
C LYS A 230 14.17 12.12 -12.60
N SER A 231 13.31 11.26 -13.14
CA SER A 231 12.12 11.65 -13.89
C SER A 231 10.88 10.90 -13.36
N PRO A 232 9.70 11.54 -13.39
CA PRO A 232 8.50 10.96 -12.84
C PRO A 232 7.99 9.78 -13.65
N HIS A 233 7.35 8.82 -12.96
CA HIS A 233 6.64 7.71 -13.55
C HIS A 233 5.30 7.52 -12.83
N VAL A 234 4.25 7.19 -13.57
CA VAL A 234 2.94 6.76 -13.06
C VAL A 234 2.71 5.31 -13.44
N GLU A 235 2.48 4.45 -12.47
CA GLU A 235 2.14 3.05 -12.73
C GLU A 235 0.78 2.73 -12.12
N ILE A 236 -0.10 2.14 -12.92
CA ILE A 236 -1.45 1.74 -12.53
C ILE A 236 -1.45 0.24 -12.31
N ILE A 237 -1.79 -0.20 -11.10
CA ILE A 237 -2.02 -1.61 -10.80
C ILE A 237 -3.52 -1.82 -10.75
N HIS A 238 -4.06 -2.63 -11.66
CA HIS A 238 -5.42 -3.13 -11.53
C HIS A 238 -5.44 -4.20 -10.46
N THR A 239 -6.20 -3.98 -9.41
CA THR A 239 -6.19 -4.81 -8.21
C THR A 239 -7.61 -4.97 -7.64
N HIS A 240 -7.78 -5.78 -6.63
CA HIS A 240 -9.07 -6.10 -6.05
C HIS A 240 -9.07 -5.99 -4.54
N ARG A 241 -10.09 -5.30 -3.98
CA ARG A 241 -10.39 -5.40 -2.55
C ARG A 241 -11.21 -6.66 -2.32
N ILE A 242 -10.77 -7.54 -1.43
CA ILE A 242 -11.57 -8.72 -1.02
C ILE A 242 -12.63 -8.31 0.01
N CYS A 243 -12.30 -7.37 0.89
CA CYS A 243 -13.22 -6.85 1.91
C CYS A 243 -13.99 -5.61 1.45
N ALA A 244 -15.02 -5.24 2.20
CA ALA A 244 -15.71 -3.96 2.09
C ALA A 244 -14.74 -2.77 2.17
N HIS A 245 -15.20 -1.55 1.81
CA HIS A 245 -14.34 -0.37 1.94
C HIS A 245 -13.96 -0.10 3.40
N SER A 246 -14.96 -0.15 4.29
CA SER A 246 -14.77 0.03 5.73
C SER A 246 -15.77 -0.81 6.55
N LYS A 247 -16.82 -0.21 7.07
CA LYS A 247 -17.76 -0.79 8.05
C LYS A 247 -18.92 -1.61 7.44
N GLY A 248 -18.64 -2.53 6.53
CA GLY A 248 -19.71 -3.33 5.91
C GLY A 248 -20.52 -2.55 4.87
N ASP A 249 -19.93 -1.52 4.29
CA ASP A 249 -20.46 -0.65 3.25
C ASP A 249 -20.28 -1.24 1.83
N ASP A 250 -20.24 -2.58 1.69
CA ASP A 250 -20.06 -3.22 0.40
C ASP A 250 -21.35 -3.22 -0.40
N CYS A 251 -21.30 -2.57 -1.56
CA CYS A 251 -22.40 -2.51 -2.52
C CYS A 251 -22.14 -3.33 -3.78
N ARG A 252 -21.02 -4.07 -3.83
CA ARG A 252 -20.64 -4.92 -4.97
C ARG A 252 -21.55 -6.14 -5.05
N SER A 253 -21.76 -6.65 -6.26
CA SER A 253 -22.46 -7.91 -6.47
C SER A 253 -21.65 -9.10 -5.93
N LEU A 254 -22.33 -10.21 -5.66
CA LEU A 254 -21.67 -11.45 -5.25
C LEU A 254 -20.68 -11.93 -6.32
N GLU A 255 -20.98 -11.71 -7.60
CA GLU A 255 -20.09 -12.07 -8.70
C GLU A 255 -18.80 -11.25 -8.68
N GLU A 256 -18.87 -9.92 -8.45
CA GLU A 256 -17.69 -9.07 -8.31
C GLU A 256 -16.83 -9.46 -7.11
N ILE A 257 -17.45 -9.87 -6.00
CA ILE A 257 -16.74 -10.34 -4.81
C ILE A 257 -16.02 -11.67 -5.09
N GLU A 258 -16.67 -12.61 -5.79
CA GLU A 258 -16.03 -13.89 -6.16
C GLU A 258 -14.88 -13.68 -7.17
N ILE A 259 -15.01 -12.76 -8.10
CA ILE A 259 -13.90 -12.37 -8.97
C ILE A 259 -12.74 -11.83 -8.13
N ALA A 260 -13.01 -10.91 -7.20
CA ALA A 260 -11.97 -10.37 -6.30
C ALA A 260 -11.25 -11.47 -5.50
N LYS A 261 -11.98 -12.44 -4.97
CA LYS A 261 -11.41 -13.60 -4.26
C LYS A 261 -10.57 -14.50 -5.17
N SER A 262 -10.95 -14.65 -6.44
CA SER A 262 -10.17 -15.44 -7.39
C SER A 262 -8.82 -14.81 -7.74
N CYS A 263 -8.68 -13.49 -7.53
CA CYS A 263 -7.46 -12.71 -7.71
C CYS A 263 -6.67 -12.52 -6.40
N ASP A 264 -6.94 -13.34 -5.37
CA ASP A 264 -6.24 -13.23 -4.08
C ASP A 264 -4.74 -13.50 -4.21
N PRO A 265 -3.87 -12.50 -3.93
CA PRO A 265 -2.43 -12.65 -4.08
C PRO A 265 -1.84 -13.74 -3.18
N MET A 266 -2.37 -13.93 -1.97
CA MET A 266 -1.94 -14.99 -1.07
C MET A 266 -2.20 -16.37 -1.65
N SER A 267 -3.36 -16.55 -2.27
CA SER A 267 -3.72 -17.80 -2.95
C SER A 267 -2.91 -18.04 -4.23
N ILE A 268 -2.53 -16.98 -4.95
CA ILE A 268 -1.76 -17.09 -6.19
C ILE A 268 -0.35 -17.59 -5.90
N ILE A 269 0.39 -16.93 -5.00
CA ILE A 269 1.76 -17.34 -4.67
C ILE A 269 1.77 -18.67 -3.88
N GLY A 270 0.78 -18.90 -3.01
CA GLY A 270 0.67 -20.13 -2.21
C GLY A 270 0.63 -21.41 -3.04
N LYS A 271 0.08 -21.38 -4.27
CA LYS A 271 0.09 -22.52 -5.19
C LYS A 271 1.49 -22.98 -5.62
N ARG A 272 2.50 -22.17 -5.37
CA ARG A 272 3.91 -22.42 -5.74
C ARG A 272 4.76 -22.87 -4.55
N ILE A 273 4.16 -22.99 -3.36
CA ILE A 273 4.81 -23.33 -2.10
C ILE A 273 4.17 -24.59 -1.54
N SER A 274 4.92 -25.43 -0.85
CA SER A 274 4.37 -26.64 -0.24
C SER A 274 3.44 -26.31 0.94
N ASP A 275 2.38 -27.11 1.11
CA ASP A 275 1.41 -26.94 2.21
C ASP A 275 2.06 -26.95 3.60
N LEU A 276 3.15 -27.71 3.75
CA LEU A 276 3.90 -27.75 5.01
C LEU A 276 4.53 -26.41 5.32
N ARG A 277 5.21 -25.81 4.33
CA ARG A 277 5.86 -24.50 4.49
C ARG A 277 4.85 -23.37 4.69
N ILE A 278 3.74 -23.42 3.98
CA ILE A 278 2.63 -22.48 4.19
C ILE A 278 2.18 -22.51 5.66
N LYS A 279 1.91 -23.69 6.21
CA LYS A 279 1.48 -23.82 7.62
C LYS A 279 2.53 -23.35 8.62
N GLU A 280 3.81 -23.61 8.38
CA GLU A 280 4.91 -23.12 9.21
C GLU A 280 4.99 -21.59 9.20
N ILE A 281 4.88 -20.98 8.02
CA ILE A 281 4.90 -19.52 7.85
C ILE A 281 3.68 -18.89 8.53
N GLU A 282 2.48 -19.41 8.29
CA GLU A 282 1.25 -18.90 8.90
C GLU A 282 1.29 -18.99 10.43
N HIS A 283 1.77 -20.10 10.97
CA HIS A 283 1.91 -20.27 12.41
C HIS A 283 2.87 -19.23 13.02
N LYS A 284 4.03 -19.04 12.39
CA LYS A 284 5.01 -18.02 12.79
C LYS A 284 4.43 -16.61 12.75
N VAL A 285 3.71 -16.28 11.67
CA VAL A 285 3.09 -14.97 11.49
C VAL A 285 2.03 -14.72 12.57
N CYS A 286 1.16 -15.69 12.86
CA CYS A 286 0.18 -15.56 13.93
C CYS A 286 0.83 -15.28 15.28
N GLN A 287 1.92 -15.98 15.63
CA GLN A 287 2.66 -15.73 16.88
C GLN A 287 3.21 -14.29 16.94
N ILE A 288 3.76 -13.78 15.83
CA ILE A 288 4.30 -12.42 15.77
C ILE A 288 3.19 -11.38 15.99
N ILE A 289 2.02 -11.59 15.41
CA ILE A 289 0.87 -10.70 15.56
C ILE A 289 0.31 -10.75 16.98
N ASP A 290 0.17 -11.92 17.57
CA ASP A 290 -0.29 -12.10 18.95
C ASP A 290 0.65 -11.41 19.93
N GLU A 291 1.97 -11.47 19.70
CA GLU A 291 2.96 -10.75 20.49
C GLU A 291 2.83 -9.24 20.34
N ALA A 292 2.67 -8.75 19.12
CA ALA A 292 2.50 -7.31 18.84
C ALA A 292 1.24 -6.77 19.52
N GLU A 293 0.13 -7.48 19.43
CA GLU A 293 -1.11 -7.13 20.10
C GLU A 293 -0.97 -7.14 21.62
N SER A 294 -0.36 -8.20 22.18
CA SER A 294 -0.17 -8.31 23.62
C SER A 294 0.65 -7.13 24.18
N LYS A 295 1.71 -6.73 23.45
CA LYS A 295 2.52 -5.56 23.80
C LYS A 295 1.71 -4.26 23.70
N ALA A 296 0.96 -4.08 22.61
CA ALA A 296 0.12 -2.89 22.41
C ALA A 296 -0.98 -2.77 23.47
N ARG A 297 -1.62 -3.87 23.84
CA ARG A 297 -2.64 -3.88 24.91
C ARG A 297 -2.10 -3.45 26.29
N ALA A 298 -0.85 -3.77 26.57
CA ALA A 298 -0.20 -3.43 27.84
C ALA A 298 0.21 -1.95 27.95
N MET A 299 0.21 -1.20 26.83
CA MET A 299 0.55 0.23 26.82
C MET A 299 -0.58 1.08 27.39
N ASP A 300 -0.24 2.25 27.91
CA ASP A 300 -1.21 3.21 28.45
C ASP A 300 -1.93 3.98 27.33
N PHE A 301 -3.06 4.60 27.67
CA PHE A 301 -3.71 5.60 26.82
C PHE A 301 -3.08 6.98 27.03
N PRO A 302 -3.08 7.85 25.99
CA PRO A 302 -2.59 9.22 26.13
C PRO A 302 -3.29 9.95 27.29
N ASN A 303 -2.52 10.73 28.07
CA ASN A 303 -3.09 11.59 29.10
C ASN A 303 -3.68 12.84 28.44
N ILE A 304 -5.00 12.93 28.37
CA ILE A 304 -5.72 14.04 27.72
C ILE A 304 -5.65 15.34 28.56
N ALA A 305 -5.18 15.28 29.78
CA ALA A 305 -5.16 16.43 30.70
C ALA A 305 -3.93 17.36 30.56
N GLU A 306 -2.96 17.02 29.71
CA GLU A 306 -1.67 17.73 29.59
C GLU A 306 -1.46 18.45 28.24
N ASP A 307 -2.51 18.56 27.39
CA ASP A 307 -2.42 19.26 26.10
C ASP A 307 -3.12 20.62 26.10
#